data_1336e419ef1ede55836b2b458afaed29
#
_entry.id   1336e419ef1ede55836b2b458afaed29
#
_cell.length_a   1.000
_cell.length_b   1.000
_cell.length_c   1.000
_cell.angle_alpha   90.00
_cell.angle_beta   90.00
_cell.angle_gamma   90.00
#
_symmetry.space_group_name_H-M   'P 1'
#
loop_
_entity.id
_entity.type
_entity.pdbx_description
1 polymer ?
#
loop_
_entity_poly.entity_id
_entity_poly.type
_entity_poly.pdbx_seq_one_letter_code
_entity_poly.pdbx_strand_id
1 'polypeptide(L)'
;MSQASQVLTTSLVPKHPFANLPCLIEIRPGAGGSEAAIFAGDLLRMYQAYCSRQGLRTALLKYENAEGVPESDSPLSEAVLEVESEGAYGVFRCEAGIHRVQRVPATESKGRTHTSAASVLVLPSFPSGGSAETEDFDDPESDYYIDPKEVRTDIMRARGAGGQHVNTTDSAVRLTHIPTNTVVSIQDTRSQIKNREKAWQLLRSRIAQARREKREEEMVAMRRSVVGVAKMGRGDKVRTYNWGQQRVTDHRSGLTVHDLTDVMEGGHTLEKVMESVRTWLVERDIETLIAGDETGSGK
;
A
#
# COMPACT_ATOMS: atom_id res chain seq x y z
N MET A 1 3.58 29.57 -19.47
CA MET A 1 4.98 29.14 -19.17
C MET A 1 5.50 28.32 -20.31
N SER A 2 6.80 28.46 -20.69
CA SER A 2 7.37 27.67 -21.78
C SER A 2 7.54 26.20 -21.35
N GLN A 3 7.45 25.25 -22.29
CA GLN A 3 7.67 23.82 -22.01
C GLN A 3 9.00 23.55 -21.29
N ALA A 4 10.05 24.32 -21.60
CA ALA A 4 11.34 24.22 -20.93
C ALA A 4 11.27 24.59 -19.43
N SER A 5 10.47 25.58 -19.06
CA SER A 5 10.24 25.98 -17.66
C SER A 5 9.53 24.88 -16.88
N GLN A 6 8.54 24.22 -17.49
CA GLN A 6 7.80 23.11 -16.84
C GLN A 6 8.70 21.89 -16.62
N VAL A 7 9.51 21.53 -17.61
CA VAL A 7 10.48 20.42 -17.48
C VAL A 7 11.50 20.68 -16.38
N LEU A 8 11.99 21.93 -16.30
CA LEU A 8 12.94 22.32 -15.26
C LEU A 8 12.29 22.26 -13.85
N THR A 9 11.06 22.76 -13.72
CA THR A 9 10.33 22.76 -12.46
C THR A 9 10.04 21.33 -11.99
N THR A 10 9.62 20.43 -12.89
CA THR A 10 9.39 19.00 -12.57
C THR A 10 10.68 18.26 -12.20
N SER A 11 11.85 18.65 -12.72
CA SER A 11 13.12 18.02 -12.37
C SER A 11 13.68 18.45 -11.02
N LEU A 12 13.27 19.63 -10.52
CA LEU A 12 13.73 20.20 -9.23
C LEU A 12 12.89 19.72 -8.04
N VAL A 13 11.68 19.20 -8.27
CA VAL A 13 10.84 18.66 -7.20
C VAL A 13 11.33 17.29 -6.77
N PRO A 14 11.57 17.08 -5.47
CA PRO A 14 11.93 15.76 -4.98
C PRO A 14 10.80 14.78 -5.33
N LYS A 15 11.14 13.68 -5.99
CA LYS A 15 10.18 12.62 -6.28
C LYS A 15 9.59 12.11 -4.97
N HIS A 16 8.28 11.84 -4.99
CA HIS A 16 7.62 11.23 -3.84
C HIS A 16 8.41 9.98 -3.38
N PRO A 17 8.65 9.76 -2.07
CA PRO A 17 9.48 8.66 -1.57
C PRO A 17 9.12 7.29 -2.13
N PHE A 18 7.83 7.07 -2.42
CA PHE A 18 7.31 5.79 -2.94
C PHE A 18 7.09 5.79 -4.45
N ALA A 19 7.51 6.84 -5.18
CA ALA A 19 7.21 6.97 -6.61
C ALA A 19 7.70 5.79 -7.45
N ASN A 20 8.81 5.16 -7.07
CA ASN A 20 9.41 4.04 -7.79
C ASN A 20 8.82 2.67 -7.41
N LEU A 21 7.94 2.61 -6.41
CA LEU A 21 7.38 1.33 -5.96
C LEU A 21 6.25 0.84 -6.87
N PRO A 22 5.98 -0.48 -6.88
CA PRO A 22 4.72 -1.05 -7.31
C PRO A 22 3.53 -0.46 -6.54
N CYS A 23 2.31 -0.65 -7.02
CA CYS A 23 1.14 -0.15 -6.32
C CYS A 23 -0.01 -1.14 -6.23
N LEU A 24 -0.84 -0.93 -5.22
CA LEU A 24 -2.13 -1.58 -5.03
C LEU A 24 -3.22 -0.55 -5.31
N ILE A 25 -4.13 -0.88 -6.21
CA ILE A 25 -5.31 -0.07 -6.53
C ILE A 25 -6.52 -0.78 -5.95
N GLU A 26 -7.06 -0.21 -4.88
CA GLU A 26 -8.27 -0.71 -4.24
C GLU A 26 -9.47 0.08 -4.72
N ILE A 27 -10.49 -0.61 -5.22
CA ILE A 27 -11.70 -0.02 -5.78
C ILE A 27 -12.89 -0.53 -4.98
N ARG A 28 -13.68 0.41 -4.45
CA ARG A 28 -14.91 0.10 -3.72
C ARG A 28 -16.07 0.97 -4.23
N PRO A 29 -17.28 0.41 -4.37
CA PRO A 29 -18.47 1.21 -4.63
C PRO A 29 -18.75 2.16 -3.47
N GLY A 30 -19.18 3.35 -3.80
CA GLY A 30 -19.63 4.36 -2.85
C GLY A 30 -21.15 4.51 -2.85
N ALA A 31 -21.64 5.76 -2.80
CA ALA A 31 -23.07 6.04 -2.85
C ALA A 31 -23.62 5.78 -4.26
N GLY A 32 -24.75 5.02 -4.35
CA GLY A 32 -25.40 4.73 -5.64
C GLY A 32 -25.95 3.31 -5.78
N GLY A 33 -25.79 2.46 -4.75
CA GLY A 33 -26.29 1.08 -4.75
C GLY A 33 -25.69 0.23 -5.88
N SER A 34 -26.55 -0.56 -6.58
CA SER A 34 -26.13 -1.44 -7.68
C SER A 34 -25.37 -0.72 -8.80
N GLU A 35 -25.77 0.53 -9.09
CA GLU A 35 -25.12 1.34 -10.13
C GLU A 35 -23.67 1.71 -9.75
N ALA A 36 -23.40 1.98 -8.47
CA ALA A 36 -22.06 2.22 -7.98
C ALA A 36 -21.19 0.95 -8.08
N ALA A 37 -21.77 -0.23 -7.86
CA ALA A 37 -21.10 -1.51 -7.99
C ALA A 37 -20.70 -1.82 -9.44
N ILE A 38 -21.59 -1.54 -10.39
CA ILE A 38 -21.32 -1.68 -11.83
C ILE A 38 -20.22 -0.68 -12.25
N PHE A 39 -20.32 0.57 -11.82
CA PHE A 39 -19.32 1.58 -12.15
C PHE A 39 -17.94 1.26 -11.54
N ALA A 40 -17.87 0.67 -10.35
CA ALA A 40 -16.62 0.21 -9.78
C ALA A 40 -15.98 -0.90 -10.64
N GLY A 41 -16.79 -1.81 -11.20
CA GLY A 41 -16.34 -2.81 -12.17
C GLY A 41 -15.84 -2.19 -13.49
N ASP A 42 -16.52 -1.13 -13.96
CA ASP A 42 -16.07 -0.39 -15.14
C ASP A 42 -14.70 0.26 -14.91
N LEU A 43 -14.46 0.86 -13.74
CA LEU A 43 -13.16 1.42 -13.37
C LEU A 43 -12.06 0.36 -13.30
N LEU A 44 -12.35 -0.81 -12.74
CA LEU A 44 -11.39 -1.91 -12.71
C LEU A 44 -10.97 -2.30 -14.12
N ARG A 45 -11.94 -2.49 -15.04
CA ARG A 45 -11.67 -2.81 -16.44
C ARG A 45 -10.86 -1.71 -17.13
N MET A 46 -11.18 -0.45 -16.88
CA MET A 46 -10.44 0.70 -17.39
C MET A 46 -8.95 0.64 -16.98
N TYR A 47 -8.66 0.40 -15.70
CA TYR A 47 -7.26 0.32 -15.22
C TYR A 47 -6.54 -0.91 -15.75
N GLN A 48 -7.20 -2.05 -15.85
CA GLN A 48 -6.62 -3.27 -16.46
C GLN A 48 -6.28 -3.04 -17.93
N ALA A 49 -7.19 -2.41 -18.69
CA ALA A 49 -6.96 -2.08 -20.09
C ALA A 49 -5.81 -1.09 -20.27
N TYR A 50 -5.75 -0.05 -19.41
CA TYR A 50 -4.65 0.90 -19.40
C TYR A 50 -3.31 0.22 -19.11
N CYS A 51 -3.23 -0.61 -18.08
CA CYS A 51 -2.02 -1.35 -17.75
C CYS A 51 -1.57 -2.27 -18.90
N SER A 52 -2.52 -2.98 -19.52
CA SER A 52 -2.24 -3.83 -20.68
C SER A 52 -1.66 -3.05 -21.86
N ARG A 53 -2.19 -1.86 -22.17
CA ARG A 53 -1.68 -0.98 -23.24
C ARG A 53 -0.29 -0.44 -22.93
N GLN A 54 -0.01 -0.13 -21.66
CA GLN A 54 1.30 0.36 -21.21
C GLN A 54 2.33 -0.76 -20.97
N GLY A 55 1.94 -2.03 -21.14
CA GLY A 55 2.81 -3.17 -20.89
C GLY A 55 3.14 -3.38 -19.40
N LEU A 56 2.32 -2.86 -18.49
CA LEU A 56 2.47 -3.02 -17.05
C LEU A 56 1.93 -4.38 -16.61
N ARG A 57 2.69 -5.08 -15.78
CA ARG A 57 2.25 -6.36 -15.21
C ARG A 57 1.26 -6.11 -14.08
N THR A 58 0.14 -6.84 -14.11
CA THR A 58 -0.92 -6.70 -13.11
C THR A 58 -1.33 -8.07 -12.57
N ALA A 59 -1.64 -8.12 -11.28
CA ALA A 59 -2.24 -9.25 -10.60
C ALA A 59 -3.52 -8.82 -9.88
N LEU A 60 -4.60 -9.57 -10.05
CA LEU A 60 -5.85 -9.32 -9.32
C LEU A 60 -5.79 -10.09 -8.00
N LEU A 61 -5.52 -9.39 -6.89
CA LEU A 61 -5.37 -10.01 -5.57
C LEU A 61 -6.71 -10.32 -4.90
N LYS A 62 -7.70 -9.47 -5.14
CA LYS A 62 -9.03 -9.61 -4.57
C LYS A 62 -10.09 -9.18 -5.57
N TYR A 63 -11.18 -9.96 -5.65
CA TYR A 63 -12.37 -9.63 -6.41
C TYR A 63 -13.59 -10.19 -5.69
N GLU A 64 -14.47 -9.32 -5.24
CA GLU A 64 -15.72 -9.69 -4.60
C GLU A 64 -16.88 -9.12 -5.37
N ASN A 65 -17.82 -9.99 -5.78
CA ASN A 65 -19.06 -9.58 -6.43
C ASN A 65 -20.01 -8.92 -5.43
N ALA A 66 -20.77 -7.94 -5.89
CA ALA A 66 -21.85 -7.36 -5.10
C ALA A 66 -23.07 -8.29 -5.14
N GLU A 67 -23.64 -8.60 -3.99
CA GLU A 67 -24.84 -9.42 -3.86
C GLU A 67 -26.06 -8.71 -4.48
N GLY A 68 -26.94 -9.49 -5.12
CA GLY A 68 -28.23 -9.00 -5.64
C GLY A 68 -28.18 -8.25 -6.96
N VAL A 69 -27.06 -8.26 -7.66
CA VAL A 69 -26.92 -7.68 -9.01
C VAL A 69 -26.56 -8.81 -10.02
N PRO A 70 -27.14 -8.81 -11.24
CA PRO A 70 -26.82 -9.81 -12.24
C PRO A 70 -25.33 -9.86 -12.54
N GLU A 71 -24.77 -11.06 -12.64
CA GLU A 71 -23.36 -11.32 -12.94
C GLU A 71 -22.94 -10.77 -14.32
N SER A 72 -23.90 -10.63 -15.25
CA SER A 72 -23.69 -10.07 -16.59
C SER A 72 -23.07 -8.67 -16.57
N ASP A 73 -23.32 -7.89 -15.52
CA ASP A 73 -22.88 -6.51 -15.41
C ASP A 73 -21.60 -6.34 -14.60
N SER A 74 -21.00 -7.47 -14.16
CA SER A 74 -19.77 -7.51 -13.34
C SER A 74 -19.82 -6.55 -12.13
N PRO A 75 -20.86 -6.66 -11.29
CA PRO A 75 -21.02 -5.77 -10.14
C PRO A 75 -19.91 -6.05 -9.12
N LEU A 76 -19.21 -5.03 -8.72
CA LEU A 76 -18.07 -5.12 -7.83
C LEU A 76 -18.43 -4.65 -6.43
N SER A 77 -18.17 -5.47 -5.40
CA SER A 77 -18.21 -5.06 -3.99
C SER A 77 -16.84 -4.53 -3.54
N GLU A 78 -15.79 -5.20 -3.94
CA GLU A 78 -14.41 -4.79 -3.66
C GLU A 78 -13.48 -5.45 -4.66
N ALA A 79 -12.51 -4.70 -5.18
CA ALA A 79 -11.37 -5.25 -5.89
C ALA A 79 -10.06 -4.62 -5.45
N VAL A 80 -9.02 -5.43 -5.45
CA VAL A 80 -7.64 -5.01 -5.25
C VAL A 80 -6.81 -5.48 -6.42
N LEU A 81 -6.39 -4.53 -7.24
CA LEU A 81 -5.50 -4.73 -8.38
C LEU A 81 -4.08 -4.35 -7.98
N GLU A 82 -3.14 -5.28 -8.05
CA GLU A 82 -1.72 -5.00 -7.90
C GLU A 82 -1.11 -4.71 -9.26
N VAL A 83 -0.33 -3.64 -9.34
CA VAL A 83 0.52 -3.33 -10.50
C VAL A 83 1.96 -3.52 -10.06
N GLU A 84 2.55 -4.65 -10.48
CA GLU A 84 3.87 -5.13 -10.03
C GLU A 84 5.06 -4.37 -10.63
N SER A 85 4.79 -3.52 -11.62
CA SER A 85 5.85 -2.77 -12.32
C SER A 85 6.44 -1.68 -11.44
N GLU A 86 7.76 -1.53 -11.48
CA GLU A 86 8.44 -0.41 -10.83
C GLU A 86 7.91 0.93 -11.35
N GLY A 87 7.75 1.89 -10.44
CA GLY A 87 7.23 3.21 -10.79
C GLY A 87 5.71 3.30 -10.91
N ALA A 88 4.98 2.20 -10.78
CA ALA A 88 3.52 2.19 -10.92
C ALA A 88 2.82 3.12 -9.92
N TYR A 89 3.32 3.21 -8.68
CA TYR A 89 2.75 4.13 -7.70
C TYR A 89 2.84 5.60 -8.15
N GLY A 90 3.96 6.01 -8.75
CA GLY A 90 4.12 7.35 -9.31
C GLY A 90 3.11 7.66 -10.43
N VAL A 91 2.77 6.65 -11.24
CA VAL A 91 1.79 6.77 -12.33
C VAL A 91 0.36 6.84 -11.78
N PHE A 92 -0.03 5.94 -10.87
CA PHE A 92 -1.41 5.79 -10.41
C PHE A 92 -1.78 6.65 -9.20
N ARG A 93 -0.83 7.25 -8.49
CA ARG A 93 -1.09 8.16 -7.36
C ARG A 93 -2.13 9.24 -7.71
N CYS A 94 -2.15 9.69 -8.95
CA CYS A 94 -3.08 10.69 -9.46
C CYS A 94 -4.54 10.18 -9.53
N GLU A 95 -4.78 8.88 -9.48
CA GLU A 95 -6.12 8.30 -9.57
C GLU A 95 -6.81 8.17 -8.19
N ALA A 96 -6.07 8.36 -7.10
CA ALA A 96 -6.65 8.26 -5.76
C ALA A 96 -7.73 9.31 -5.53
N GLY A 97 -8.93 8.86 -5.14
CA GLY A 97 -10.03 9.74 -4.81
C GLY A 97 -11.41 9.18 -5.11
N ILE A 98 -12.45 10.03 -5.02
CA ILE A 98 -13.82 9.66 -5.36
C ILE A 98 -14.10 9.97 -6.83
N HIS A 99 -14.39 8.92 -7.58
CA HIS A 99 -14.83 8.99 -8.97
C HIS A 99 -16.35 8.99 -9.03
N ARG A 100 -16.93 9.95 -9.72
CA ARG A 100 -18.38 10.13 -9.84
C ARG A 100 -18.84 9.84 -11.25
N VAL A 101 -19.89 9.05 -11.37
CA VAL A 101 -20.55 8.76 -12.65
C VAL A 101 -21.92 9.42 -12.72
N GLN A 102 -22.27 9.90 -13.90
CA GLN A 102 -23.59 10.42 -14.27
C GLN A 102 -24.06 9.69 -15.54
N ARG A 103 -24.95 8.72 -15.36
CA ARG A 103 -25.58 8.00 -16.47
C ARG A 103 -27.00 7.57 -16.11
N VAL A 104 -27.74 7.15 -17.10
CA VAL A 104 -29.04 6.49 -16.90
C VAL A 104 -28.71 5.02 -16.63
N PRO A 105 -29.04 4.48 -15.43
CA PRO A 105 -28.82 3.08 -15.12
C PRO A 105 -29.62 2.16 -16.02
N ALA A 106 -29.13 0.96 -16.31
CA ALA A 106 -29.87 -0.07 -17.05
C ALA A 106 -31.17 -0.49 -16.30
N THR A 107 -31.21 -0.29 -14.99
CA THR A 107 -32.35 -0.60 -14.12
C THR A 107 -33.42 0.49 -14.08
N GLU A 108 -33.17 1.68 -14.69
CA GLU A 108 -34.08 2.83 -14.64
C GLU A 108 -35.01 2.87 -15.84
N SER A 109 -36.31 2.60 -15.62
CA SER A 109 -37.32 2.59 -16.69
C SER A 109 -37.78 3.97 -17.14
N LYS A 110 -37.53 5.03 -16.33
CA LYS A 110 -38.01 6.40 -16.60
C LYS A 110 -36.94 7.31 -17.22
N GLY A 111 -35.79 6.77 -17.58
CA GLY A 111 -34.73 7.54 -18.24
C GLY A 111 -34.06 8.62 -17.37
N ARG A 112 -34.19 8.56 -16.06
CA ARG A 112 -33.58 9.54 -15.15
C ARG A 112 -32.07 9.31 -15.03
N THR A 113 -31.29 10.39 -15.14
CA THR A 113 -29.86 10.34 -14.86
C THR A 113 -29.61 10.17 -13.36
N HIS A 114 -28.93 9.11 -12.98
CA HIS A 114 -28.49 8.89 -11.62
C HIS A 114 -27.03 9.33 -11.47
N THR A 115 -26.70 9.70 -10.24
CA THR A 115 -25.33 10.05 -9.86
C THR A 115 -24.84 9.04 -8.84
N SER A 116 -23.86 8.25 -9.23
CA SER A 116 -23.23 7.23 -8.38
C SER A 116 -21.75 7.55 -8.22
N ALA A 117 -21.13 6.95 -7.24
CA ALA A 117 -19.72 7.17 -6.95
C ALA A 117 -18.99 5.84 -6.61
N ALA A 118 -17.72 5.79 -6.94
CA ALA A 118 -16.80 4.75 -6.50
C ALA A 118 -15.55 5.39 -5.89
N SER A 119 -14.99 4.77 -4.90
CA SER A 119 -13.72 5.19 -4.29
C SER A 119 -12.57 4.40 -4.88
N VAL A 120 -11.51 5.07 -5.25
CA VAL A 120 -10.24 4.49 -5.69
C VAL A 120 -9.17 4.89 -4.68
N LEU A 121 -8.54 3.91 -4.06
CA LEU A 121 -7.43 4.10 -3.16
C LEU A 121 -6.18 3.51 -3.81
N VAL A 122 -5.11 4.28 -3.86
CA VAL A 122 -3.83 3.85 -4.42
C VAL A 122 -2.80 3.82 -3.29
N LEU A 123 -2.26 2.63 -3.04
CA LEU A 123 -1.29 2.38 -1.98
C LEU A 123 0.03 1.89 -2.60
N PRO A 124 1.19 2.28 -2.04
CA PRO A 124 2.44 1.65 -2.45
C PRO A 124 2.44 0.17 -2.04
N SER A 125 2.83 -0.70 -2.97
CA SER A 125 3.12 -2.11 -2.67
C SER A 125 4.60 -2.20 -2.34
N PHE A 126 4.88 -2.63 -1.11
CA PHE A 126 6.24 -2.95 -0.73
C PHE A 126 6.46 -4.40 -1.14
N PRO A 127 7.47 -4.71 -1.97
CA PRO A 127 7.81 -6.09 -2.23
C PRO A 127 8.01 -6.73 -0.85
N SER A 128 7.17 -7.71 -0.55
CA SER A 128 7.41 -8.60 0.58
C SER A 128 8.82 -9.07 0.36
N GLY A 129 9.74 -8.72 1.24
CA GLY A 129 11.13 -9.10 1.10
C GLY A 129 11.16 -10.58 0.77
N GLY A 130 11.25 -10.85 -0.51
CA GLY A 130 11.26 -12.18 -1.08
C GLY A 130 12.63 -12.80 -0.89
N SER A 131 13.00 -12.99 0.33
CA SER A 131 13.85 -14.08 0.73
C SER A 131 12.91 -15.13 1.32
N ALA A 132 12.35 -15.96 0.44
CA ALA A 132 11.97 -17.29 0.83
C ALA A 132 13.13 -17.82 1.68
N GLU A 133 12.92 -17.82 3.03
CA GLU A 133 13.28 -18.89 3.91
C GLU A 133 14.59 -19.67 3.58
N THR A 134 15.66 -18.99 3.31
CA THR A 134 16.93 -19.46 3.79
C THR A 134 17.10 -18.80 5.15
N GLU A 135 16.98 -19.58 6.21
CA GLU A 135 17.36 -19.19 7.57
C GLU A 135 18.88 -18.96 7.59
N ASP A 136 19.32 -17.92 6.90
CA ASP A 136 20.72 -17.54 6.89
C ASP A 136 20.96 -16.69 8.13
N PHE A 137 21.43 -17.40 9.15
CA PHE A 137 21.72 -16.85 10.48
C PHE A 137 22.98 -15.99 10.51
N ASP A 138 23.78 -16.02 9.44
CA ASP A 138 25.06 -15.31 9.32
C ASP A 138 25.00 -14.10 8.39
N ASP A 139 23.87 -13.91 7.68
CA ASP A 139 23.67 -12.75 6.81
C ASP A 139 23.20 -11.53 7.62
N PRO A 140 23.96 -10.43 7.69
CA PRO A 140 23.57 -9.21 8.40
C PRO A 140 22.26 -8.57 7.93
N GLU A 141 21.81 -8.84 6.69
CA GLU A 141 20.54 -8.36 6.15
C GLU A 141 19.34 -9.24 6.53
N SER A 142 19.61 -10.44 7.08
CA SER A 142 18.57 -11.36 7.52
C SER A 142 17.87 -10.86 8.79
N ASP A 143 16.55 -11.06 8.87
CA ASP A 143 15.76 -10.77 10.07
C ASP A 143 16.21 -11.58 11.28
N TYR A 144 16.80 -12.75 11.04
CA TYR A 144 17.27 -13.68 12.04
C TYR A 144 18.69 -13.39 12.53
N TYR A 145 19.41 -12.46 11.89
CA TYR A 145 20.76 -12.10 12.27
C TYR A 145 20.78 -11.37 13.62
N ILE A 146 21.64 -11.82 14.52
CA ILE A 146 21.91 -11.20 15.82
C ILE A 146 23.43 -11.19 16.02
N ASP A 147 24.02 -10.01 16.25
CA ASP A 147 25.44 -9.94 16.63
C ASP A 147 25.65 -10.63 18.00
N PRO A 148 26.51 -11.63 18.08
CA PRO A 148 26.82 -12.30 19.35
C PRO A 148 27.32 -11.35 20.45
N LYS A 149 27.89 -10.20 20.09
CA LYS A 149 28.37 -9.18 21.04
C LYS A 149 27.23 -8.45 21.74
N GLU A 150 26.05 -8.42 21.14
CA GLU A 150 24.85 -7.78 21.71
C GLU A 150 24.08 -8.72 22.63
N VAL A 151 24.52 -10.00 22.77
CA VAL A 151 23.84 -10.98 23.57
C VAL A 151 24.67 -11.33 24.82
N ARG A 152 24.10 -11.02 25.98
CA ARG A 152 24.64 -11.46 27.25
C ARG A 152 24.16 -12.88 27.55
N THR A 153 25.10 -13.77 27.85
CA THR A 153 24.83 -15.15 28.22
C THR A 153 25.09 -15.36 29.71
N ASP A 154 24.04 -15.70 30.44
CA ASP A 154 24.13 -16.06 31.87
C ASP A 154 23.85 -17.55 32.00
N ILE A 155 24.77 -18.26 32.66
CA ILE A 155 24.66 -19.70 32.95
C ILE A 155 24.28 -19.85 34.43
N MET A 156 23.30 -20.71 34.71
CA MET A 156 22.79 -20.89 36.07
C MET A 156 22.32 -22.31 36.31
N ARG A 157 22.08 -22.63 37.55
CA ARG A 157 21.47 -23.92 37.92
C ARG A 157 20.00 -23.93 37.55
N ALA A 158 19.55 -25.10 37.07
CA ALA A 158 18.13 -25.29 36.79
C ALA A 158 17.32 -25.19 38.07
N ARG A 159 16.11 -24.62 38.00
CA ARG A 159 15.17 -24.54 39.13
C ARG A 159 14.02 -25.52 38.90
N GLY A 160 13.59 -26.18 39.95
CA GLY A 160 12.45 -27.11 39.92
C GLY A 160 12.67 -28.37 40.72
N ALA A 161 11.67 -29.25 40.75
CA ALA A 161 11.77 -30.57 41.40
C ALA A 161 12.76 -31.45 40.63
N GLY A 162 13.86 -31.86 41.26
CA GLY A 162 14.87 -32.67 40.62
C GLY A 162 15.83 -33.28 41.64
N GLY A 163 16.60 -34.28 41.21
CA GLY A 163 17.59 -34.98 42.03
C GLY A 163 18.92 -34.21 42.13
N GLN A 164 19.97 -34.90 42.55
CA GLN A 164 21.31 -34.32 42.78
C GLN A 164 21.87 -33.53 41.57
N HIS A 165 21.57 -33.94 40.35
CA HIS A 165 22.06 -33.28 39.12
C HIS A 165 21.57 -31.86 38.97
N VAL A 166 20.31 -31.55 39.30
CA VAL A 166 19.72 -30.21 39.21
C VAL A 166 20.40 -29.23 40.18
N ASN A 167 20.81 -29.74 41.32
CA ASN A 167 21.41 -28.94 42.38
C ASN A 167 22.93 -28.73 42.23
N THR A 168 23.60 -29.57 41.40
CA THR A 168 25.07 -29.54 41.26
C THR A 168 25.58 -29.03 39.94
N THR A 169 24.75 -29.06 38.85
CA THR A 169 25.20 -28.74 37.49
C THR A 169 24.54 -27.45 36.96
N ASP A 170 25.37 -26.55 36.42
CA ASP A 170 24.89 -25.32 35.79
C ASP A 170 24.45 -25.60 34.34
N SER A 171 23.25 -26.17 34.18
CA SER A 171 22.70 -26.57 32.88
C SER A 171 21.74 -25.57 32.27
N ALA A 172 21.16 -24.64 33.06
CA ALA A 172 20.27 -23.64 32.57
C ALA A 172 21.00 -22.47 31.90
N VAL A 173 20.49 -22.01 30.76
CA VAL A 173 21.05 -20.91 29.98
C VAL A 173 20.03 -19.81 29.85
N ARG A 174 20.43 -18.58 30.16
CA ARG A 174 19.67 -17.36 29.95
C ARG A 174 20.41 -16.46 28.97
N LEU A 175 19.77 -16.12 27.88
CA LEU A 175 20.26 -15.16 26.89
C LEU A 175 19.48 -13.86 27.04
N THR A 176 20.18 -12.73 27.02
CA THR A 176 19.59 -11.41 27.05
C THR A 176 20.15 -10.59 25.89
N HIS A 177 19.30 -10.22 24.94
CA HIS A 177 19.66 -9.33 23.87
C HIS A 177 19.57 -7.88 24.38
N ILE A 178 20.72 -7.22 24.44
CA ILE A 178 20.87 -5.90 25.10
C ILE A 178 20.03 -4.81 24.42
N PRO A 179 20.04 -4.66 23.05
CA PRO A 179 19.32 -3.58 22.40
C PRO A 179 17.79 -3.65 22.55
N THR A 180 17.20 -4.85 22.51
CA THR A 180 15.75 -5.04 22.62
C THR A 180 15.29 -5.47 24.01
N ASN A 181 16.22 -5.72 24.92
CA ASN A 181 15.97 -6.27 26.26
C ASN A 181 15.14 -7.57 26.23
N THR A 182 15.22 -8.32 25.12
CA THR A 182 14.55 -9.62 24.97
C THR A 182 15.30 -10.68 25.76
N VAL A 183 14.60 -11.36 26.66
CA VAL A 183 15.19 -12.40 27.52
C VAL A 183 14.61 -13.76 27.18
N VAL A 184 15.50 -14.74 27.02
CA VAL A 184 15.16 -16.16 26.84
C VAL A 184 15.89 -16.99 27.86
N SER A 185 15.17 -17.87 28.55
CA SER A 185 15.77 -18.79 29.53
C SER A 185 15.31 -20.22 29.23
N ILE A 186 16.26 -21.14 29.05
CA ILE A 186 16.03 -22.55 28.74
C ILE A 186 16.72 -23.44 29.77
N GLN A 187 15.99 -24.43 30.28
CA GLN A 187 16.47 -25.42 31.26
C GLN A 187 15.90 -26.83 31.01
N ASP A 188 15.49 -27.11 29.76
CA ASP A 188 14.73 -28.31 29.40
C ASP A 188 15.56 -29.58 29.48
N THR A 189 16.87 -29.48 29.22
CA THR A 189 17.75 -30.64 29.13
C THR A 189 18.91 -30.58 30.15
N ARG A 190 19.51 -31.74 30.44
CA ARG A 190 20.71 -31.82 31.29
C ARG A 190 21.96 -31.25 30.61
N SER A 191 21.92 -31.10 29.28
CA SER A 191 23.06 -30.63 28.49
C SER A 191 22.99 -29.13 28.34
N GLN A 192 23.93 -28.40 28.89
CA GLN A 192 24.09 -26.96 28.72
C GLN A 192 24.20 -26.55 27.24
N ILE A 193 24.94 -27.35 26.43
CA ILE A 193 25.14 -27.07 24.99
C ILE A 193 23.81 -27.10 24.28
N LYS A 194 22.98 -28.14 24.48
CA LYS A 194 21.64 -28.23 23.86
C LYS A 194 20.69 -27.13 24.31
N ASN A 195 20.76 -26.74 25.59
CA ASN A 195 19.96 -25.64 26.11
C ASN A 195 20.41 -24.30 25.50
N ARG A 196 21.71 -24.11 25.27
CA ARG A 196 22.26 -22.92 24.60
C ARG A 196 21.82 -22.84 23.15
N GLU A 197 21.88 -23.92 22.39
CA GLU A 197 21.42 -23.97 21.00
C GLU A 197 19.93 -23.63 20.88
N LYS A 198 19.09 -24.26 21.71
CA LYS A 198 17.66 -23.96 21.78
C LYS A 198 17.38 -22.48 22.17
N ALA A 199 18.15 -21.97 23.14
CA ALA A 199 18.01 -20.59 23.58
C ALA A 199 18.31 -19.58 22.43
N TRP A 200 19.36 -19.87 21.65
CA TRP A 200 19.69 -19.07 20.46
C TRP A 200 18.60 -19.14 19.39
N GLN A 201 18.09 -20.35 19.08
CA GLN A 201 16.99 -20.50 18.11
C GLN A 201 15.75 -19.71 18.55
N LEU A 202 15.37 -19.82 19.83
CA LEU A 202 14.21 -19.12 20.35
C LEU A 202 14.42 -17.60 20.40
N LEU A 203 15.64 -17.13 20.74
CA LEU A 203 15.98 -15.71 20.75
C LEU A 203 15.89 -15.12 19.34
N ARG A 204 16.46 -15.79 18.33
CA ARG A 204 16.40 -15.39 16.93
C ARG A 204 14.96 -15.30 16.43
N SER A 205 14.15 -16.32 16.72
CA SER A 205 12.72 -16.32 16.34
C SER A 205 11.94 -15.15 16.96
N ARG A 206 12.14 -14.86 18.25
CA ARG A 206 11.47 -13.74 18.92
C ARG A 206 11.87 -12.38 18.37
N ILE A 207 13.16 -12.18 18.10
CA ILE A 207 13.66 -10.92 17.54
C ILE A 207 13.18 -10.74 16.10
N ALA A 208 13.21 -11.79 15.28
CA ALA A 208 12.69 -11.76 13.93
C ALA A 208 11.18 -11.44 13.92
N GLN A 209 10.41 -12.05 14.82
CA GLN A 209 8.99 -11.73 14.97
C GLN A 209 8.78 -10.26 15.35
N ALA A 210 9.49 -9.75 16.34
CA ALA A 210 9.39 -8.35 16.76
C ALA A 210 9.78 -7.36 15.64
N ARG A 211 10.81 -7.70 14.82
CA ARG A 211 11.20 -6.91 13.65
C ARG A 211 10.12 -6.90 12.56
N ARG A 212 9.46 -8.06 12.32
CA ARG A 212 8.33 -8.16 11.39
C ARG A 212 7.14 -7.35 11.87
N GLU A 213 6.73 -7.51 13.13
CA GLU A 213 5.62 -6.75 13.73
C GLU A 213 5.86 -5.24 13.63
N LYS A 214 7.06 -4.77 13.96
CA LYS A 214 7.43 -3.36 13.85
C LYS A 214 7.35 -2.85 12.40
N ARG A 215 7.84 -3.63 11.42
CA ARG A 215 7.73 -3.26 10.00
C ARG A 215 6.28 -3.23 9.53
N GLU A 216 5.46 -4.18 9.97
CA GLU A 216 4.03 -4.19 9.68
C GLU A 216 3.33 -2.96 10.27
N GLU A 217 3.64 -2.60 11.52
CA GLU A 217 3.13 -1.39 12.16
C GLU A 217 3.56 -0.12 11.41
N GLU A 218 4.82 -0.02 11.03
CA GLU A 218 5.35 1.10 10.23
C GLU A 218 4.66 1.17 8.87
N MET A 219 4.48 0.04 8.18
CA MET A 219 3.75 -0.01 6.91
C MET A 219 2.28 0.39 7.08
N VAL A 220 1.61 -0.07 8.14
CA VAL A 220 0.22 0.33 8.44
C VAL A 220 0.16 1.82 8.77
N ALA A 221 1.10 2.36 9.52
CA ALA A 221 1.19 3.79 9.82
C ALA A 221 1.42 4.62 8.55
N MET A 222 2.31 4.17 7.65
CA MET A 222 2.53 4.79 6.35
C MET A 222 1.27 4.73 5.46
N ARG A 223 0.60 3.58 5.39
CA ARG A 223 -0.68 3.45 4.67
C ARG A 223 -1.73 4.41 5.25
N ARG A 224 -1.84 4.52 6.56
CA ARG A 224 -2.77 5.45 7.22
C ARG A 224 -2.43 6.92 6.92
N SER A 225 -1.18 7.29 6.83
CA SER A 225 -0.77 8.66 6.47
C SER A 225 -1.17 9.01 5.03
N VAL A 226 -1.02 8.06 4.10
CA VAL A 226 -1.47 8.21 2.71
C VAL A 226 -3.00 8.28 2.63
N VAL A 227 -3.71 7.44 3.40
CA VAL A 227 -5.19 7.44 3.49
C VAL A 227 -5.71 8.68 4.22
N GLY A 228 -4.95 9.23 5.17
CA GLY A 228 -5.33 10.46 5.89
C GLY A 228 -5.49 11.68 4.98
N VAL A 229 -4.75 11.73 3.87
CA VAL A 229 -4.93 12.72 2.79
C VAL A 229 -6.21 12.45 1.98
N ALA A 230 -6.71 11.22 1.99
CA ALA A 230 -7.93 10.77 1.32
C ALA A 230 -9.13 10.66 2.29
N LYS A 231 -9.25 11.55 3.30
CA LYS A 231 -10.50 11.70 4.08
C LYS A 231 -11.58 12.24 3.16
N MET A 232 -12.23 11.32 2.50
CA MET A 232 -13.20 11.54 1.44
C MET A 232 -14.57 11.84 2.05
N GLY A 233 -14.83 13.13 2.27
CA GLY A 233 -16.19 13.63 2.41
C GLY A 233 -16.95 13.46 1.08
N ARG A 234 -18.30 13.34 1.12
CA ARG A 234 -19.16 13.30 -0.09
C ARG A 234 -18.94 14.47 -1.07
N GLY A 235 -18.20 15.51 -0.67
CA GLY A 235 -17.87 16.69 -1.47
C GLY A 235 -16.61 16.57 -2.32
N ASP A 236 -15.70 15.66 -1.99
CA ASP A 236 -14.35 15.64 -2.55
C ASP A 236 -14.21 14.71 -3.77
N LYS A 237 -15.12 14.90 -4.74
CA LYS A 237 -15.02 14.22 -6.03
C LYS A 237 -13.76 14.68 -6.76
N VAL A 238 -12.93 13.74 -7.16
CA VAL A 238 -11.73 14.03 -7.96
C VAL A 238 -12.05 14.08 -9.46
N ARG A 239 -12.92 13.19 -9.93
CA ARG A 239 -13.27 13.10 -11.35
C ARG A 239 -14.76 12.79 -11.56
N THR A 240 -15.34 13.36 -12.62
CA THR A 240 -16.72 13.09 -13.03
C THR A 240 -16.78 12.57 -14.45
N TYR A 241 -17.44 11.43 -14.62
CA TYR A 241 -17.72 10.77 -15.88
C TYR A 241 -19.19 11.01 -16.24
N ASN A 242 -19.46 11.73 -17.33
CA ASN A 242 -20.81 12.04 -17.80
C ASN A 242 -21.09 11.32 -19.11
N TRP A 243 -21.88 10.24 -19.05
CA TRP A 243 -22.22 9.43 -20.22
C TRP A 243 -23.12 10.18 -21.21
N GLY A 244 -24.07 10.97 -20.70
CA GLY A 244 -24.97 11.73 -21.56
C GLY A 244 -24.28 12.80 -22.41
N GLN A 245 -23.14 13.31 -21.95
CA GLN A 245 -22.35 14.33 -22.67
C GLN A 245 -21.05 13.77 -23.23
N GLN A 246 -20.79 12.45 -23.10
CA GLN A 246 -19.52 11.80 -23.49
C GLN A 246 -18.29 12.57 -22.97
N ARG A 247 -18.37 13.04 -21.72
CA ARG A 247 -17.41 13.95 -21.12
C ARG A 247 -16.83 13.42 -19.82
N VAL A 248 -15.52 13.60 -19.65
CA VAL A 248 -14.81 13.36 -18.39
C VAL A 248 -14.18 14.67 -17.94
N THR A 249 -14.38 15.02 -16.67
CA THR A 249 -13.81 16.23 -16.06
C THR A 249 -13.06 15.85 -14.80
N ASP A 250 -11.77 16.16 -14.72
CA ASP A 250 -11.01 16.09 -13.46
C ASP A 250 -11.09 17.46 -12.77
N HIS A 251 -11.55 17.45 -11.52
CA HIS A 251 -11.81 18.68 -10.77
C HIS A 251 -10.56 19.27 -10.11
N ARG A 252 -9.47 18.53 -10.06
CA ARG A 252 -8.19 18.99 -9.50
C ARG A 252 -7.42 19.82 -10.50
N SER A 253 -7.20 19.28 -11.71
CA SER A 253 -6.51 19.98 -12.78
C SER A 253 -7.43 20.88 -13.61
N GLY A 254 -8.77 20.75 -13.45
CA GLY A 254 -9.76 21.46 -14.26
C GLY A 254 -9.89 20.98 -15.71
N LEU A 255 -9.14 19.92 -16.10
CA LEU A 255 -9.15 19.40 -17.46
C LEU A 255 -10.49 18.71 -17.76
N THR A 256 -11.06 19.03 -18.92
CA THR A 256 -12.26 18.41 -19.47
C THR A 256 -11.94 17.80 -20.82
N VAL A 257 -12.29 16.52 -21.02
CA VAL A 257 -12.15 15.79 -22.28
C VAL A 257 -13.49 15.26 -22.75
N HIS A 258 -13.70 15.18 -24.08
CA HIS A 258 -14.96 14.78 -24.72
C HIS A 258 -14.81 13.45 -25.46
N ASP A 259 -14.14 12.49 -24.85
CA ASP A 259 -13.98 11.12 -25.35
C ASP A 259 -14.02 10.13 -24.20
N LEU A 260 -15.24 9.94 -23.69
CA LEU A 260 -15.47 9.03 -22.57
C LEU A 260 -15.13 7.58 -22.92
N THR A 261 -15.37 7.18 -24.17
CA THR A 261 -15.16 5.80 -24.60
C THR A 261 -13.67 5.47 -24.56
N ASP A 262 -12.81 6.30 -25.13
CA ASP A 262 -11.36 6.08 -25.10
C ASP A 262 -10.81 6.11 -23.65
N VAL A 263 -11.39 6.97 -22.79
CA VAL A 263 -11.03 6.97 -21.36
C VAL A 263 -11.37 5.63 -20.70
N MET A 264 -12.58 5.11 -20.90
CA MET A 264 -13.02 3.85 -20.28
C MET A 264 -12.31 2.62 -20.86
N GLU A 265 -11.78 2.70 -22.05
CA GLU A 265 -10.94 1.68 -22.68
C GLU A 265 -9.46 1.80 -22.30
N GLY A 266 -9.10 2.71 -21.39
CA GLY A 266 -7.72 2.94 -20.97
C GLY A 266 -6.82 3.52 -22.05
N GLY A 267 -7.39 4.36 -22.92
CA GLY A 267 -6.72 4.91 -24.10
C GLY A 267 -5.87 6.14 -23.82
N HIS A 268 -5.46 6.80 -24.90
CA HIS A 268 -4.60 7.98 -24.84
C HIS A 268 -5.25 9.18 -24.13
N THR A 269 -6.57 9.29 -24.21
CA THR A 269 -7.32 10.34 -23.54
C THR A 269 -7.25 10.20 -22.02
N LEU A 270 -7.26 8.95 -21.49
CA LEU A 270 -7.03 8.70 -20.07
C LEU A 270 -5.62 9.15 -19.65
N GLU A 271 -4.60 8.82 -20.45
CA GLU A 271 -3.21 9.23 -20.18
C GLU A 271 -3.10 10.77 -20.09
N LYS A 272 -3.72 11.51 -20.99
CA LYS A 272 -3.75 12.99 -20.94
C LYS A 272 -4.36 13.52 -19.65
N VAL A 273 -5.46 12.91 -19.18
CA VAL A 273 -6.09 13.28 -17.91
C VAL A 273 -5.17 13.00 -16.75
N MET A 274 -4.56 11.79 -16.71
CA MET A 274 -3.63 11.41 -15.66
C MET A 274 -2.39 12.32 -15.63
N GLU A 275 -1.83 12.67 -16.78
CA GLU A 275 -0.69 13.57 -16.90
C GLU A 275 -1.01 14.99 -16.40
N SER A 276 -2.18 15.52 -16.75
CA SER A 276 -2.66 16.81 -16.23
C SER A 276 -2.76 16.82 -14.71
N VAL A 277 -3.23 15.73 -14.10
CA VAL A 277 -3.32 15.62 -12.64
C VAL A 277 -1.93 15.43 -12.01
N ARG A 278 -1.03 14.68 -12.65
CA ARG A 278 0.37 14.56 -12.19
C ARG A 278 1.06 15.92 -12.14
N THR A 279 0.86 16.74 -13.17
CA THR A 279 1.39 18.11 -13.21
C THR A 279 0.82 18.95 -12.07
N TRP A 280 -0.49 18.90 -11.86
CA TRP A 280 -1.15 19.60 -10.74
C TRP A 280 -0.64 19.14 -9.35
N LEU A 281 -0.39 17.84 -9.17
CA LEU A 281 0.19 17.32 -7.93
C LEU A 281 1.59 17.86 -7.67
N VAL A 282 2.44 17.94 -8.71
CA VAL A 282 3.77 18.52 -8.63
C VAL A 282 3.71 20.01 -8.25
N GLU A 283 2.84 20.79 -8.87
CA GLU A 283 2.65 22.20 -8.54
C GLU A 283 2.24 22.39 -7.07
N ARG A 284 1.33 21.57 -6.59
CA ARG A 284 0.89 21.59 -5.19
C ARG A 284 1.98 21.16 -4.20
N ASP A 285 2.78 20.14 -4.56
CA ASP A 285 3.91 19.70 -3.75
C ASP A 285 4.96 20.84 -3.63
N ILE A 286 5.20 21.63 -4.70
CA ILE A 286 6.05 22.82 -4.69
C ILE A 286 5.49 23.90 -3.76
N GLU A 287 4.21 24.23 -3.87
CA GLU A 287 3.57 25.22 -3.00
C GLU A 287 3.70 24.86 -1.52
N THR A 288 3.56 23.57 -1.22
CA THR A 288 3.71 23.06 0.16
C THR A 288 5.14 23.21 0.66
N LEU A 289 6.15 22.97 -0.18
CA LEU A 289 7.56 23.14 0.16
C LEU A 289 7.88 24.61 0.42
N ILE A 290 7.44 25.53 -0.43
CA ILE A 290 7.66 26.97 -0.28
C ILE A 290 7.00 27.46 1.02
N ALA A 291 5.76 27.06 1.29
CA ALA A 291 5.06 27.44 2.52
C ALA A 291 5.75 26.87 3.79
N GLY A 292 6.37 25.69 3.68
CA GLY A 292 7.15 25.08 4.77
C GLY A 292 8.44 25.87 5.10
N ASP A 293 9.13 26.37 4.08
CA ASP A 293 10.35 27.17 4.25
C ASP A 293 10.07 28.55 4.86
N GLU A 294 8.94 29.18 4.51
CA GLU A 294 8.53 30.46 5.10
C GLU A 294 8.21 30.35 6.60
N THR A 295 7.69 29.21 7.05
CA THR A 295 7.41 28.95 8.48
C THR A 295 8.64 28.53 9.28
N GLY A 296 9.68 27.98 8.65
CA GLY A 296 10.94 27.56 9.26
C GLY A 296 11.96 28.70 9.47
N SER A 297 11.85 29.79 8.71
CA SER A 297 12.78 30.95 8.76
C SER A 297 12.44 31.97 9.84
N GLY A 298 11.41 31.72 10.67
CA GLY A 298 10.95 32.64 11.74
C GLY A 298 11.31 32.21 13.17
N LYS A 299 12.32 31.33 13.35
CA LYS A 299 12.82 30.97 14.70
C LYS A 299 14.29 31.29 14.87
#